data_29abebd66896ec18f329b09c445e643f
#
_entry.id   29abebd66896ec18f329b09c445e643f
#
_cell.length_a   1.000
_cell.length_b   1.000
_cell.length_c   1.000
_cell.angle_alpha   90.00
_cell.angle_beta   90.00
_cell.angle_gamma   90.00
#
_symmetry.space_group_name_H-M   'P 1'
#
loop_
_entity.id
_entity.type
_entity.pdbx_description
1 polymer ?
#
loop_
_entity_poly.entity_id
_entity_poly.type
_entity_poly.pdbx_seq_one_letter_code
_entity_poly.pdbx_strand_id
1 'polypeptide(L)'
;MSKTLYWFQGSACGGDTFSLLGVELPNLCELLEMLDVEVLWQPSLSNGTPSQHHALLEAICHGEQKLDILCVEGAIVRGPGGTGMFDTMEGVPKKDLFARLAKVAGDVVAVGTCACFGGIGADGEIEATGLQFLKATPGGFLGSSYRSANGNVVVNLP
;
A
#
# COMPACT_ATOMS: atom_id res chain seq x y z
N MET A 1 -4.00 -23.01 -2.42
CA MET A 1 -3.78 -22.08 -1.28
C MET A 1 -4.14 -20.69 -1.76
N SER A 2 -5.07 -20.05 -1.09
CA SER A 2 -5.49 -18.68 -1.38
C SER A 2 -4.30 -17.72 -1.27
N LYS A 3 -4.28 -16.70 -2.12
CA LYS A 3 -3.34 -15.59 -2.03
C LYS A 3 -3.80 -14.63 -0.97
N THR A 4 -2.89 -14.13 -0.14
CA THR A 4 -3.22 -13.14 0.89
C THR A 4 -2.95 -11.74 0.39
N LEU A 5 -3.86 -10.80 0.70
CA LEU A 5 -3.80 -9.40 0.28
C LEU A 5 -3.90 -8.47 1.50
N TYR A 6 -3.01 -7.51 1.60
CA TYR A 6 -3.11 -6.38 2.51
C TYR A 6 -3.21 -5.08 1.70
N TRP A 7 -4.23 -4.27 1.99
CA TRP A 7 -4.43 -2.96 1.38
C TRP A 7 -3.91 -1.87 2.29
N PHE A 8 -2.79 -1.28 1.90
CA PHE A 8 -2.16 -0.17 2.61
C PHE A 8 -2.68 1.15 2.05
N GLN A 9 -3.20 2.02 2.92
CA GLN A 9 -3.63 3.35 2.56
C GLN A 9 -2.62 4.38 3.07
N GLY A 10 -1.86 4.96 2.16
CA GLY A 10 -0.99 6.10 2.40
C GLY A 10 -1.77 7.42 2.40
N SER A 11 -1.15 8.49 1.92
CA SER A 11 -1.84 9.78 1.73
C SER A 11 -2.71 9.72 0.47
N ALA A 12 -3.98 9.37 0.68
CA ALA A 12 -4.96 9.11 -0.38
C ALA A 12 -6.30 9.79 -0.11
N CYS A 13 -7.05 10.03 -1.18
CA CYS A 13 -8.45 10.49 -1.07
C CYS A 13 -9.45 9.34 -0.90
N GLY A 14 -9.01 8.07 -1.03
CA GLY A 14 -9.89 6.90 -1.03
C GLY A 14 -10.61 6.66 -2.35
N GLY A 15 -10.29 7.42 -3.40
CA GLY A 15 -10.98 7.37 -4.68
C GLY A 15 -10.85 6.02 -5.39
N ASP A 16 -9.68 5.41 -5.32
CA ASP A 16 -9.44 4.10 -5.94
C ASP A 16 -10.22 3.00 -5.21
N THR A 17 -10.24 3.04 -3.87
CA THR A 17 -11.10 2.16 -3.04
C THR A 17 -12.57 2.31 -3.41
N PHE A 18 -13.09 3.56 -3.49
CA PHE A 18 -14.50 3.79 -3.86
C PHE A 18 -14.81 3.34 -5.28
N SER A 19 -13.89 3.56 -6.21
CA SER A 19 -14.03 3.10 -7.58
C SER A 19 -14.14 1.57 -7.65
N LEU A 20 -13.27 0.88 -6.91
CA LEU A 20 -13.27 -0.59 -6.84
C LEU A 20 -14.54 -1.15 -6.18
N LEU A 21 -15.01 -0.52 -5.08
CA LEU A 21 -16.24 -0.92 -4.41
C LEU A 21 -17.50 -0.63 -5.23
N GLY A 22 -17.42 0.31 -6.19
CA GLY A 22 -18.52 0.65 -7.09
C GLY A 22 -18.68 -0.29 -8.30
N VAL A 23 -17.79 -1.28 -8.48
CA VAL A 23 -17.91 -2.26 -9.57
C VAL A 23 -19.03 -3.25 -9.26
N GLU A 24 -19.93 -3.47 -10.21
CA GLU A 24 -21.14 -4.29 -9.99
C GLU A 24 -21.01 -5.72 -10.50
N LEU A 25 -20.30 -5.97 -11.60
CA LEU A 25 -20.21 -7.28 -12.25
C LEU A 25 -18.80 -7.60 -12.78
N PRO A 26 -18.05 -8.50 -12.13
CA PRO A 26 -18.32 -9.02 -10.77
C PRO A 26 -18.10 -7.91 -9.73
N ASN A 27 -18.84 -7.92 -8.64
CA ASN A 27 -18.50 -7.04 -7.51
C ASN A 27 -17.18 -7.48 -6.85
N LEU A 28 -16.64 -6.64 -5.97
CA LEU A 28 -15.33 -6.91 -5.37
C LEU A 28 -15.26 -8.25 -4.63
N CYS A 29 -16.30 -8.61 -3.88
CA CYS A 29 -16.31 -9.87 -3.13
C CYS A 29 -16.30 -11.08 -4.08
N GLU A 30 -17.15 -11.06 -5.12
CA GLU A 30 -17.18 -12.09 -6.15
C GLU A 30 -15.83 -12.20 -6.87
N LEU A 31 -15.19 -11.05 -7.20
CA LEU A 31 -13.87 -11.03 -7.83
C LEU A 31 -12.80 -11.68 -6.95
N LEU A 32 -12.78 -11.35 -5.66
CA LEU A 32 -11.81 -11.91 -4.72
C LEU A 32 -11.99 -13.43 -4.55
N GLU A 33 -13.25 -13.89 -4.48
CA GLU A 33 -13.57 -15.33 -4.47
C GLU A 33 -13.11 -16.03 -5.75
N MET A 34 -13.42 -15.45 -6.92
CA MET A 34 -13.00 -15.99 -8.21
C MET A 34 -11.49 -16.11 -8.36
N LEU A 35 -10.74 -15.18 -7.77
CA LEU A 35 -9.27 -15.13 -7.81
C LEU A 35 -8.61 -15.92 -6.66
N ASP A 36 -9.39 -16.53 -5.77
CA ASP A 36 -8.90 -17.20 -4.54
C ASP A 36 -7.98 -16.28 -3.71
N VAL A 37 -8.46 -15.03 -3.44
CA VAL A 37 -7.74 -14.02 -2.68
C VAL A 37 -8.41 -13.77 -1.34
N GLU A 38 -7.65 -13.96 -0.25
CA GLU A 38 -8.03 -13.63 1.11
C GLU A 38 -7.55 -12.22 1.47
N VAL A 39 -8.48 -11.33 1.84
CA VAL A 39 -8.15 -9.98 2.29
C VAL A 39 -7.83 -9.99 3.78
N LEU A 40 -6.56 -9.82 4.12
CA LEU A 40 -6.10 -9.70 5.51
C LEU A 40 -6.55 -8.37 6.12
N TRP A 41 -6.44 -7.29 5.34
CA TRP A 41 -6.85 -5.95 5.74
C TRP A 41 -7.18 -5.06 4.53
N GLN A 42 -8.28 -4.32 4.65
CA GLN A 42 -8.66 -3.22 3.77
C GLN A 42 -9.40 -2.17 4.61
N PRO A 43 -8.96 -0.90 4.64
CA PRO A 43 -9.46 0.09 5.59
C PRO A 43 -10.97 0.34 5.58
N SER A 44 -11.63 0.17 4.44
CA SER A 44 -13.09 0.38 4.30
C SER A 44 -13.92 -0.88 4.54
N LEU A 45 -13.33 -2.07 4.55
CA LEU A 45 -14.03 -3.34 4.70
C LEU A 45 -13.73 -4.05 6.02
N SER A 46 -12.53 -3.87 6.55
CA SER A 46 -12.10 -4.54 7.77
C SER A 46 -12.67 -3.84 9.00
N ASN A 47 -13.15 -4.62 9.96
CA ASN A 47 -13.79 -4.15 11.19
C ASN A 47 -13.00 -4.51 12.46
N GLY A 48 -11.73 -4.84 12.33
CA GLY A 48 -10.84 -5.15 13.45
C GLY A 48 -10.57 -3.93 14.35
N THR A 49 -10.27 -4.20 15.61
CA THR A 49 -9.83 -3.16 16.55
C THR A 49 -8.41 -2.69 16.21
N PRO A 50 -7.97 -1.49 16.67
CA PRO A 50 -6.59 -1.03 16.47
C PRO A 50 -5.55 -2.04 16.97
N SER A 51 -5.77 -2.69 18.11
CA SER A 51 -4.86 -3.71 18.63
C SER A 51 -4.79 -4.96 17.77
N GLN A 52 -5.90 -5.40 17.19
CA GLN A 52 -5.92 -6.51 16.22
C GLN A 52 -5.20 -6.16 14.93
N HIS A 53 -5.40 -4.94 14.44
CA HIS A 53 -4.68 -4.46 13.26
C HIS A 53 -3.17 -4.36 13.52
N HIS A 54 -2.76 -3.84 14.67
CA HIS A 54 -1.35 -3.80 15.07
C HIS A 54 -0.74 -5.21 15.16
N ALA A 55 -1.44 -6.16 15.78
CA ALA A 55 -0.99 -7.54 15.87
C ALA A 55 -0.82 -8.18 14.48
N LEU A 56 -1.74 -7.92 13.55
CA LEU A 56 -1.65 -8.38 12.17
C LEU A 56 -0.41 -7.81 11.46
N LEU A 57 -0.16 -6.49 11.60
CA LEU A 57 1.02 -5.83 11.02
C LEU A 57 2.32 -6.46 11.54
N GLU A 58 2.43 -6.70 12.84
CA GLU A 58 3.62 -7.32 13.42
C GLU A 58 3.76 -8.78 12.94
N ALA A 59 2.68 -9.56 12.91
CA ALA A 59 2.71 -10.93 12.39
C ALA A 59 3.19 -10.99 10.93
N ILE A 60 2.72 -10.06 10.07
CA ILE A 60 3.20 -9.97 8.69
C ILE A 60 4.70 -9.61 8.65
N CYS A 61 5.10 -8.57 9.38
CA CYS A 61 6.48 -8.11 9.38
C CYS A 61 7.48 -9.13 9.94
N HIS A 62 7.04 -10.01 10.83
CA HIS A 62 7.86 -11.10 11.40
C HIS A 62 7.77 -12.40 10.58
N GLY A 63 6.94 -12.46 9.54
CA GLY A 63 6.78 -13.64 8.68
C GLY A 63 5.90 -14.74 9.27
N GLU A 64 5.19 -14.46 10.36
CA GLU A 64 4.21 -15.36 10.96
C GLU A 64 2.91 -15.41 10.13
N GLN A 65 2.57 -14.28 9.52
CA GLN A 65 1.50 -14.17 8.53
C GLN A 65 2.09 -13.88 7.15
N LYS A 66 1.88 -14.77 6.20
CA LYS A 66 2.32 -14.57 4.82
C LYS A 66 1.58 -13.39 4.19
N LEU A 67 2.29 -12.58 3.40
CA LEU A 67 1.75 -11.51 2.58
C LEU A 67 2.13 -11.75 1.13
N ASP A 68 1.18 -12.21 0.32
CA ASP A 68 1.41 -12.44 -1.10
C ASP A 68 1.32 -11.13 -1.91
N ILE A 69 0.32 -10.29 -1.62
CA ILE A 69 0.04 -9.07 -2.37
C ILE A 69 -0.11 -7.89 -1.42
N LEU A 70 0.74 -6.90 -1.59
CA LEU A 70 0.62 -5.59 -0.93
C LEU A 70 0.07 -4.57 -1.94
N CYS A 71 -1.22 -4.26 -1.86
CA CYS A 71 -1.82 -3.15 -2.60
C CYS A 71 -1.60 -1.86 -1.83
N VAL A 72 -1.19 -0.81 -2.54
CA VAL A 72 -0.94 0.52 -1.96
C VAL A 72 -1.77 1.55 -2.70
N GLU A 73 -2.68 2.21 -1.97
CA GLU A 73 -3.44 3.37 -2.42
C GLU A 73 -2.88 4.63 -1.77
N GLY A 74 -2.61 5.65 -2.57
CA GLY A 74 -2.07 6.91 -2.09
C GLY A 74 -0.55 7.01 -2.09
N ALA A 75 -0.05 8.23 -1.99
CA ALA A 75 1.37 8.53 -1.97
C ALA A 75 2.01 8.19 -0.63
N ILE A 76 3.31 7.96 -0.64
CA ILE A 76 4.11 7.82 0.58
C ILE A 76 4.66 9.20 0.97
N VAL A 77 4.21 9.70 2.11
CA VAL A 77 4.64 11.00 2.65
C VAL A 77 5.95 10.84 3.42
N ARG A 78 6.94 11.64 3.04
CA ARG A 78 8.25 11.66 3.69
C ARG A 78 8.43 12.87 4.60
N GLY A 79 7.68 13.94 4.38
CA GLY A 79 7.78 15.18 5.14
C GLY A 79 7.35 15.08 6.61
N PRO A 80 7.78 16.03 7.46
CA PRO A 80 8.72 17.11 7.14
C PRO A 80 10.17 16.61 7.20
N GLY A 81 11.02 17.09 6.28
CA GLY A 81 12.46 16.81 6.32
C GLY A 81 12.83 15.32 6.36
N GLY A 82 12.13 14.48 5.63
CA GLY A 82 12.34 13.02 5.56
C GLY A 82 11.80 12.22 6.75
N THR A 83 11.26 12.85 7.80
CA THR A 83 10.79 12.14 9.02
C THR A 83 9.53 11.31 8.81
N GLY A 84 8.66 11.71 7.87
CA GLY A 84 7.35 11.09 7.62
C GLY A 84 6.27 11.46 8.64
N MET A 85 6.55 12.41 9.53
CA MET A 85 5.64 12.75 10.65
C MET A 85 4.34 13.45 10.22
N PHE A 86 4.22 13.86 8.95
CA PHE A 86 2.95 14.39 8.42
C PHE A 86 1.90 13.32 8.13
N ASP A 87 2.29 12.04 8.05
CA ASP A 87 1.35 10.93 7.86
C ASP A 87 1.73 9.75 8.76
N THR A 88 1.05 9.65 9.89
CA THR A 88 1.34 8.65 10.93
C THR A 88 0.15 7.74 11.19
N MET A 89 0.42 6.54 11.67
CA MET A 89 -0.53 5.63 12.25
C MET A 89 -0.06 5.28 13.67
N GLU A 90 -0.87 5.61 14.66
CA GLU A 90 -0.53 5.41 16.09
C GLU A 90 0.83 6.02 16.49
N GLY A 91 1.17 7.18 15.89
CA GLY A 91 2.43 7.88 16.13
C GLY A 91 3.64 7.34 15.37
N VAL A 92 3.48 6.26 14.61
CA VAL A 92 4.53 5.71 13.75
C VAL A 92 4.36 6.26 12.32
N PRO A 93 5.41 6.81 11.69
CA PRO A 93 5.32 7.24 10.30
C PRO A 93 4.89 6.11 9.38
N LYS A 94 3.84 6.33 8.58
CA LYS A 94 3.35 5.30 7.66
C LYS A 94 4.40 4.86 6.64
N LYS A 95 5.33 5.75 6.26
CA LYS A 95 6.45 5.36 5.39
C LYS A 95 7.30 4.23 5.98
N ASP A 96 7.48 4.19 7.30
CA ASP A 96 8.29 3.17 7.97
C ASP A 96 7.53 1.85 8.05
N LEU A 97 6.22 1.90 8.33
CA LEU A 97 5.34 0.74 8.25
C LEU A 97 5.29 0.16 6.84
N PHE A 98 5.12 1.02 5.83
CA PHE A 98 5.14 0.61 4.43
C PHE A 98 6.47 -0.05 4.04
N ALA A 99 7.61 0.53 4.45
CA ALA A 99 8.92 -0.05 4.17
C ALA A 99 9.07 -1.48 4.74
N ARG A 100 8.55 -1.72 5.94
CA ARG A 100 8.55 -3.06 6.57
C ARG A 100 7.69 -4.05 5.79
N LEU A 101 6.47 -3.66 5.41
CA LEU A 101 5.56 -4.49 4.61
C LEU A 101 6.14 -4.80 3.22
N ALA A 102 6.66 -3.77 2.53
CA ALA A 102 7.25 -3.93 1.19
C ALA A 102 8.46 -4.86 1.17
N LYS A 103 9.16 -4.99 2.29
CA LYS A 103 10.32 -5.89 2.42
C LYS A 103 9.92 -7.37 2.40
N VAL A 104 8.72 -7.71 2.90
CA VAL A 104 8.26 -9.09 3.07
C VAL A 104 7.17 -9.49 2.06
N ALA A 105 6.57 -8.52 1.39
CA ALA A 105 5.50 -8.75 0.41
C ALA A 105 6.00 -9.56 -0.80
N GLY A 106 5.22 -10.57 -1.19
CA GLY A 106 5.46 -11.34 -2.42
C GLY A 106 5.48 -10.44 -3.64
N ASP A 107 4.42 -9.65 -3.82
CA ASP A 107 4.29 -8.65 -4.87
C ASP A 107 3.73 -7.33 -4.31
N VAL A 108 4.10 -6.21 -4.93
CA VAL A 108 3.63 -4.87 -4.57
C VAL A 108 2.91 -4.24 -5.74
N VAL A 109 1.71 -3.73 -5.50
CA VAL A 109 0.86 -3.08 -6.49
C VAL A 109 0.57 -1.65 -6.06
N ALA A 110 0.97 -0.69 -6.86
CA ALA A 110 0.61 0.71 -6.71
C ALA A 110 -0.72 0.98 -7.43
N VAL A 111 -1.74 1.39 -6.69
CA VAL A 111 -3.08 1.65 -7.22
C VAL A 111 -3.34 3.15 -7.22
N GLY A 112 -3.70 3.67 -8.38
CA GLY A 112 -3.96 5.09 -8.60
C GLY A 112 -2.69 5.92 -8.80
N THR A 113 -2.89 7.11 -9.37
CA THR A 113 -1.83 8.05 -9.72
C THR A 113 -0.95 8.47 -8.52
N CYS A 114 -1.54 8.60 -7.33
CA CYS A 114 -0.79 8.99 -6.12
C CYS A 114 0.23 7.92 -5.73
N ALA A 115 -0.16 6.65 -5.69
CA ALA A 115 0.76 5.55 -5.39
C ALA A 115 1.81 5.35 -6.49
N CYS A 116 1.43 5.53 -7.76
CA CYS A 116 2.36 5.38 -8.87
C CYS A 116 3.40 6.51 -8.94
N PHE A 117 2.98 7.78 -8.78
CA PHE A 117 3.78 8.95 -9.16
C PHE A 117 3.91 10.03 -8.08
N GLY A 118 3.24 9.91 -6.91
CA GLY A 118 3.28 10.85 -5.81
C GLY A 118 2.10 11.82 -5.72
N GLY A 119 1.32 11.95 -6.80
CA GLY A 119 0.10 12.76 -6.81
C GLY A 119 0.34 14.26 -6.54
N ILE A 120 -0.69 14.92 -6.01
CA ILE A 120 -0.70 16.38 -5.75
C ILE A 120 0.34 16.78 -4.70
N GLY A 121 0.61 15.94 -3.70
CA GLY A 121 1.57 16.20 -2.64
C GLY A 121 3.05 16.00 -3.02
N ALA A 122 3.35 15.73 -4.31
CA ALA A 122 4.72 15.49 -4.78
C ALA A 122 5.62 16.75 -4.74
N ASP A 123 5.02 17.92 -4.60
CA ASP A 123 5.75 19.20 -4.46
C ASP A 123 5.58 19.77 -3.06
N GLY A 124 6.63 20.41 -2.55
CA GLY A 124 6.62 21.14 -1.28
C GLY A 124 6.99 20.28 -0.06
N GLU A 125 6.62 20.77 1.13
CA GLU A 125 7.04 20.21 2.43
C GLU A 125 6.46 18.84 2.77
N ILE A 126 5.39 18.43 2.07
CA ILE A 126 4.77 17.11 2.25
C ILE A 126 5.72 16.00 1.79
N GLU A 127 6.56 16.28 0.80
CA GLU A 127 7.53 15.35 0.23
C GLU A 127 6.88 13.99 -0.15
N ALA A 128 5.68 14.04 -0.73
CA ALA A 128 4.98 12.83 -1.16
C ALA A 128 5.64 12.22 -2.40
N THR A 129 5.78 10.90 -2.41
CA THR A 129 6.34 10.17 -3.56
C THR A 129 5.45 9.00 -3.94
N GLY A 130 5.52 8.61 -5.21
CA GLY A 130 5.03 7.29 -5.62
C GLY A 130 5.99 6.19 -5.12
N LEU A 131 5.65 4.94 -5.37
CA LEU A 131 6.43 3.81 -4.88
C LEU A 131 7.78 3.67 -5.59
N GLN A 132 7.80 3.65 -6.92
CA GLN A 132 9.05 3.59 -7.71
C GLN A 132 9.29 4.84 -8.57
N PHE A 133 8.33 5.76 -8.62
CA PHE A 133 8.44 6.99 -9.37
C PHE A 133 8.14 8.21 -8.51
N LEU A 134 8.79 9.31 -8.83
CA LEU A 134 8.44 10.65 -8.42
C LEU A 134 8.04 11.41 -9.68
N LYS A 135 6.76 11.72 -9.84
CA LYS A 135 6.20 12.17 -11.12
C LYS A 135 6.54 11.13 -12.20
N ALA A 136 7.05 11.54 -13.34
CA ALA A 136 7.45 10.63 -14.42
C ALA A 136 8.91 10.11 -14.32
N THR A 137 9.62 10.46 -13.24
CA THR A 137 11.04 10.10 -13.07
C THR A 137 11.17 8.88 -12.16
N PRO A 138 11.96 7.86 -12.51
CA PRO A 138 12.31 6.77 -11.61
C PRO A 138 12.99 7.27 -10.34
N GLY A 139 12.70 6.65 -9.18
CA GLY A 139 13.32 7.02 -7.91
C GLY A 139 12.32 7.44 -6.83
N GLY A 140 11.10 6.88 -6.84
CA GLY A 140 10.12 7.02 -5.76
C GLY A 140 10.62 6.45 -4.42
N PHE A 141 9.71 6.22 -3.49
CA PHE A 141 10.06 5.81 -2.12
C PHE A 141 10.93 4.55 -2.05
N LEU A 142 10.60 3.52 -2.82
CA LEU A 142 11.35 2.26 -2.87
C LEU A 142 12.59 2.31 -3.76
N GLY A 143 12.71 3.35 -4.58
CA GLY A 143 13.78 3.46 -5.57
C GLY A 143 13.58 2.54 -6.80
N SER A 144 14.31 2.81 -7.87
CA SER A 144 14.18 2.09 -9.15
C SER A 144 14.72 0.65 -9.11
N SER A 145 15.62 0.35 -8.18
CA SER A 145 16.23 -0.98 -8.02
C SER A 145 15.41 -1.94 -7.15
N TYR A 146 14.34 -1.46 -6.52
CA TYR A 146 13.51 -2.31 -5.66
C TYR A 146 12.97 -3.52 -6.41
N ARG A 147 12.99 -4.65 -5.71
CA ARG A 147 12.33 -5.90 -6.10
C ARG A 147 11.60 -6.47 -4.90
N SER A 148 10.40 -6.97 -5.13
CA SER A 148 9.60 -7.69 -4.14
C SER A 148 10.24 -9.02 -3.74
N ALA A 149 9.68 -9.72 -2.77
CA ALA A 149 10.17 -11.04 -2.38
C ALA A 149 10.12 -12.07 -3.53
N ASN A 150 9.21 -11.90 -4.49
CA ASN A 150 9.14 -12.71 -5.72
C ASN A 150 10.10 -12.24 -6.82
N GLY A 151 10.88 -11.18 -6.60
CA GLY A 151 11.83 -10.62 -7.58
C GLY A 151 11.20 -9.67 -8.60
N ASN A 152 9.93 -9.30 -8.44
CA ASN A 152 9.20 -8.44 -9.36
C ASN A 152 9.38 -6.95 -9.03
N VAL A 153 9.27 -6.10 -10.04
CA VAL A 153 9.09 -4.65 -9.88
C VAL A 153 7.69 -4.35 -9.33
N VAL A 154 7.47 -3.14 -8.83
CA VAL A 154 6.11 -2.69 -8.48
C VAL A 154 5.23 -2.70 -9.72
N VAL A 155 4.05 -3.31 -9.60
CA VAL A 155 2.99 -3.22 -10.62
C VAL A 155 2.30 -1.87 -10.45
N ASN A 156 2.33 -1.02 -11.48
CA ASN A 156 1.70 0.30 -11.44
C ASN A 156 0.38 0.28 -12.20
N LEU A 157 -0.69 0.66 -11.52
CA LEU A 157 -2.06 0.78 -12.04
C LEU A 157 -2.52 2.23 -11.83
N PRO A 158 -2.09 3.19 -12.70
CA PRO A 158 -2.39 4.62 -12.53
C PRO A 158 -3.84 4.98 -12.83
#